data_816414d669cf26e3c3b6e44cd98cb818
#
_entry.id   816414d669cf26e3c3b6e44cd98cb818
#
_cell.length_a   1.000
_cell.length_b   1.000
_cell.length_c   1.000
_cell.angle_alpha   90.00
_cell.angle_beta   90.00
_cell.angle_gamma   90.00
#
_symmetry.space_group_name_H-M   'P 1'
#
loop_
_entity.id
_entity.type
_entity.pdbx_description
1 polymer ?
#
loop_
_entity_poly.entity_id
_entity_poly.type
_entity_poly.pdbx_seq_one_letter_code
_entity_poly.pdbx_strand_id
1 'polypeptide(L)'
;MNRLTVISREITNNRYFNYFIFFLIFLSAVIIGIETYPGLASRYHALLSLTDRVIITLFTLEIALKIGSNGKRPWVYFSDPWNVFDFLIVAICLIPLNDTHYFAVFRILRILRIFRMITVFPKLRLIVSALLKSIPSMGYVIMLIGILFYVYAIVGVFVFGGADPLHFGDLHHAFVTLFKVLTLEGWTDIMNTHILGAGGNGSQQIVSFWPFLYFASFIIVGAMIIMNLFIGVIMNSMDESQKELTRELNEMKYKEKDTNELYTHIISRLDELNDEIKSLKKN
;
A
#
# COMPACT_ATOMS: atom_id res chain seq x y z
N MET A 1 -3.99 21.49 -32.26
CA MET A 1 -3.89 20.17 -31.57
C MET A 1 -3.55 19.14 -32.62
N ASN A 2 -2.48 18.37 -32.47
CA ASN A 2 -2.09 17.39 -33.49
C ASN A 2 -3.13 16.27 -33.56
N ARG A 3 -3.46 15.79 -34.78
CA ARG A 3 -4.40 14.67 -34.97
C ARG A 3 -4.10 13.47 -34.07
N LEU A 4 -2.83 13.17 -33.85
CA LEU A 4 -2.35 12.10 -32.97
C LEU A 4 -2.80 12.26 -31.52
N THR A 5 -2.78 13.48 -30.97
CA THR A 5 -3.20 13.74 -29.58
C THR A 5 -4.69 13.53 -29.37
N VAL A 6 -5.51 13.86 -30.38
CA VAL A 6 -6.97 13.65 -30.32
C VAL A 6 -7.26 12.15 -30.34
N ILE A 7 -6.67 11.41 -31.28
CA ILE A 7 -6.86 9.98 -31.40
C ILE A 7 -6.38 9.24 -30.14
N SER A 8 -5.20 9.58 -29.62
CA SER A 8 -4.68 8.96 -28.39
C SER A 8 -5.60 9.20 -27.21
N ARG A 9 -6.18 10.40 -27.10
CA ARG A 9 -7.10 10.75 -26.02
C ARG A 9 -8.45 10.02 -26.13
N GLU A 10 -8.98 9.86 -27.34
CA GLU A 10 -10.21 9.08 -27.59
C GLU A 10 -10.01 7.62 -27.23
N ILE A 11 -8.87 7.02 -27.64
CA ILE A 11 -8.55 5.63 -27.34
C ILE A 11 -8.41 5.41 -25.84
N THR A 12 -7.62 6.26 -25.14
CA THR A 12 -7.34 6.06 -23.71
C THR A 12 -8.55 6.33 -22.82
N ASN A 13 -9.52 7.15 -23.26
CA ASN A 13 -10.76 7.40 -22.52
C ASN A 13 -11.86 6.37 -22.81
N ASN A 14 -11.64 5.47 -23.76
CA ASN A 14 -12.64 4.48 -24.13
C ASN A 14 -12.73 3.38 -23.05
N ARG A 15 -13.97 3.06 -22.60
CA ARG A 15 -14.22 2.01 -21.62
C ARG A 15 -13.75 0.63 -22.10
N TYR A 16 -13.89 0.33 -23.39
CA TYR A 16 -13.45 -0.94 -23.96
C TYR A 16 -11.93 -1.09 -23.95
N PHE A 17 -11.19 0.02 -24.12
CA PHE A 17 -9.74 0.02 -24.01
C PHE A 17 -9.30 -0.34 -22.60
N ASN A 18 -9.93 0.20 -21.57
CA ASN A 18 -9.62 -0.12 -20.20
C ASN A 18 -9.94 -1.59 -19.85
N TYR A 19 -11.03 -2.15 -20.36
CA TYR A 19 -11.35 -3.59 -20.21
C TYR A 19 -10.33 -4.47 -20.94
N PHE A 20 -9.85 -4.05 -22.11
CA PHE A 20 -8.80 -4.77 -22.84
C PHE A 20 -7.49 -4.79 -22.07
N ILE A 21 -7.06 -3.66 -21.52
CA ILE A 21 -5.86 -3.59 -20.68
C ILE A 21 -6.02 -4.47 -19.43
N PHE A 22 -7.18 -4.44 -18.78
CA PHE A 22 -7.47 -5.33 -17.68
C PHE A 22 -7.33 -6.81 -18.06
N PHE A 23 -7.90 -7.21 -19.19
CA PHE A 23 -7.78 -8.57 -19.69
C PHE A 23 -6.32 -8.97 -19.95
N LEU A 24 -5.51 -8.07 -20.50
CA LEU A 24 -4.08 -8.30 -20.71
C LEU A 24 -3.32 -8.49 -19.39
N ILE A 25 -3.62 -7.71 -18.36
CA ILE A 25 -3.01 -7.86 -17.04
C ILE A 25 -3.39 -9.21 -16.43
N PHE A 26 -4.68 -9.57 -16.50
CA PHE A 26 -5.17 -10.86 -16.02
C PHE A 26 -4.51 -12.03 -16.76
N LEU A 27 -4.45 -11.96 -18.09
CA LEU A 27 -3.78 -12.98 -18.91
C LEU A 27 -2.30 -13.11 -18.54
N SER A 28 -1.63 -11.99 -18.34
CA SER A 28 -0.23 -11.95 -17.87
C SER A 28 -0.06 -12.64 -16.51
N ALA A 29 -0.98 -12.43 -15.57
CA ALA A 29 -0.96 -13.09 -14.27
C ALA A 29 -1.12 -14.62 -14.40
N VAL A 30 -2.02 -15.07 -15.27
CA VAL A 30 -2.22 -16.50 -15.56
C VAL A 30 -0.97 -17.12 -16.16
N ILE A 31 -0.31 -16.45 -17.12
CA ILE A 31 0.92 -16.91 -17.75
C ILE A 31 2.04 -17.08 -16.70
N ILE A 32 2.25 -16.10 -15.85
CA ILE A 32 3.22 -16.19 -14.74
C ILE A 32 2.88 -17.39 -13.84
N GLY A 33 1.60 -17.59 -13.52
CA GLY A 33 1.15 -18.73 -12.74
C GLY A 33 1.49 -20.06 -13.42
N ILE A 34 1.30 -20.18 -14.75
CA ILE A 34 1.65 -21.39 -15.50
C ILE A 34 3.18 -21.62 -15.52
N GLU A 35 3.98 -20.55 -15.61
CA GLU A 35 5.44 -20.63 -15.59
C GLU A 35 6.00 -21.18 -14.26
N THR A 36 5.23 -21.18 -13.18
CA THR A 36 5.66 -21.80 -11.91
C THR A 36 5.65 -23.34 -11.94
N TYR A 37 4.99 -23.95 -12.94
CA TYR A 37 4.97 -25.40 -13.13
C TYR A 37 6.05 -25.85 -14.12
N PRO A 38 7.17 -26.46 -13.68
CA PRO A 38 8.31 -26.78 -14.57
C PRO A 38 7.95 -27.62 -15.80
N GLY A 39 7.02 -28.58 -15.62
CA GLY A 39 6.56 -29.46 -16.71
C GLY A 39 5.78 -28.74 -17.80
N LEU A 40 4.94 -27.76 -17.43
CA LEU A 40 4.17 -26.94 -18.37
C LEU A 40 5.06 -25.86 -18.99
N ALA A 41 5.91 -25.24 -18.19
CA ALA A 41 6.82 -24.19 -18.63
C ALA A 41 7.81 -24.72 -19.71
N SER A 42 8.36 -25.91 -19.54
CA SER A 42 9.25 -26.53 -20.53
C SER A 42 8.52 -26.92 -21.82
N ARG A 43 7.32 -27.50 -21.70
CA ARG A 43 6.53 -27.97 -22.85
C ARG A 43 6.04 -26.83 -23.73
N TYR A 44 5.62 -25.70 -23.12
CA TYR A 44 5.02 -24.57 -23.84
C TYR A 44 5.91 -23.32 -23.85
N HIS A 45 7.21 -23.48 -23.60
CA HIS A 45 8.15 -22.36 -23.45
C HIS A 45 8.08 -21.33 -24.59
N ALA A 46 8.06 -21.81 -25.86
CA ALA A 46 7.99 -20.92 -27.02
C ALA A 46 6.69 -20.11 -27.07
N LEU A 47 5.55 -20.73 -26.73
CA LEU A 47 4.26 -20.08 -26.71
C LEU A 47 4.18 -19.05 -25.57
N LEU A 48 4.57 -19.43 -24.36
CA LEU A 48 4.56 -18.55 -23.19
C LEU A 48 5.47 -17.33 -23.42
N SER A 49 6.67 -17.53 -23.92
CA SER A 49 7.62 -16.44 -24.20
C SER A 49 7.15 -15.51 -25.33
N LEU A 50 6.47 -16.04 -26.35
CA LEU A 50 5.90 -15.22 -27.41
C LEU A 50 4.74 -14.36 -26.86
N THR A 51 3.82 -14.98 -26.11
CA THR A 51 2.68 -14.29 -25.52
C THR A 51 3.15 -13.20 -24.53
N ASP A 52 4.18 -13.49 -23.74
CA ASP A 52 4.77 -12.53 -22.83
C ASP A 52 5.33 -11.30 -23.56
N ARG A 53 6.08 -11.49 -24.64
CA ARG A 53 6.59 -10.39 -25.49
C ARG A 53 5.46 -9.56 -26.09
N VAL A 54 4.41 -10.19 -26.58
CA VAL A 54 3.24 -9.49 -27.12
C VAL A 54 2.59 -8.63 -26.07
N ILE A 55 2.38 -9.17 -24.86
CA ILE A 55 1.77 -8.44 -23.73
C ILE A 55 2.63 -7.23 -23.34
N ILE A 56 3.94 -7.40 -23.19
CA ILE A 56 4.86 -6.28 -22.85
C ILE A 56 4.83 -5.21 -23.94
N THR A 57 4.81 -5.61 -25.22
CA THR A 57 4.71 -4.66 -26.34
C THR A 57 3.40 -3.88 -26.29
N LEU A 58 2.28 -4.54 -25.98
CA LEU A 58 0.97 -3.87 -25.84
C LEU A 58 0.96 -2.92 -24.66
N PHE A 59 1.55 -3.26 -23.52
CA PHE A 59 1.70 -2.35 -22.39
C PHE A 59 2.58 -1.14 -22.71
N THR A 60 3.64 -1.34 -23.47
CA THR A 60 4.49 -0.24 -23.93
C THR A 60 3.72 0.72 -24.85
N LEU A 61 2.93 0.17 -25.76
CA LEU A 61 2.06 0.96 -26.65
C LEU A 61 0.99 1.72 -25.84
N GLU A 62 0.38 1.09 -24.83
CA GLU A 62 -0.56 1.75 -23.93
C GLU A 62 0.06 2.98 -23.26
N ILE A 63 1.27 2.84 -22.68
CA ILE A 63 1.96 3.94 -22.03
C ILE A 63 2.32 5.02 -23.04
N ALA A 64 2.81 4.66 -24.22
CA ALA A 64 3.11 5.60 -25.29
C ALA A 64 1.84 6.39 -25.71
N LEU A 65 0.69 5.74 -25.83
CA LEU A 65 -0.59 6.38 -26.09
C LEU A 65 -1.02 7.33 -24.97
N LYS A 66 -0.89 6.91 -23.70
CA LYS A 66 -1.20 7.75 -22.54
C LYS A 66 -0.29 8.99 -22.46
N ILE A 67 1.01 8.85 -22.75
CA ILE A 67 1.94 9.98 -22.84
C ILE A 67 1.57 10.89 -24.03
N GLY A 68 1.27 10.32 -25.19
CA GLY A 68 0.88 11.03 -26.40
C GLY A 68 -0.44 11.78 -26.25
N SER A 69 -1.37 11.33 -25.40
CA SER A 69 -2.64 11.98 -25.13
C SER A 69 -2.47 13.38 -24.49
N ASN A 70 -1.36 13.64 -23.80
CA ASN A 70 -1.02 14.91 -23.17
C ASN A 70 -0.41 15.95 -24.15
N GLY A 71 -0.21 15.59 -25.42
CA GLY A 71 0.18 16.47 -26.49
C GLY A 71 1.54 17.14 -26.28
N LYS A 72 1.56 18.49 -26.22
CA LYS A 72 2.80 19.26 -26.07
C LYS A 72 3.47 19.18 -24.69
N ARG A 73 2.80 18.59 -23.70
CA ARG A 73 3.29 18.50 -22.31
C ARG A 73 3.33 17.04 -21.83
N PRO A 74 4.23 16.19 -22.34
CA PRO A 74 4.32 14.77 -21.95
C PRO A 74 4.61 14.59 -20.47
N TRP A 75 5.25 15.56 -19.82
CA TRP A 75 5.56 15.56 -18.38
C TRP A 75 4.33 15.51 -17.48
N VAL A 76 3.17 15.98 -17.96
CA VAL A 76 1.90 15.91 -17.22
C VAL A 76 1.52 14.44 -16.91
N TYR A 77 1.93 13.50 -17.73
CA TYR A 77 1.75 12.06 -17.45
C TYR A 77 2.40 11.65 -16.12
N PHE A 78 3.60 12.15 -15.85
CA PHE A 78 4.38 11.82 -14.64
C PHE A 78 3.94 12.62 -13.40
N SER A 79 2.98 13.53 -13.52
CA SER A 79 2.41 14.23 -12.36
C SER A 79 1.46 13.35 -11.54
N ASP A 80 0.90 12.29 -12.12
CA ASP A 80 0.11 11.29 -11.40
C ASP A 80 1.02 10.14 -10.93
N PRO A 81 1.17 9.90 -9.60
CA PRO A 81 1.98 8.82 -9.05
C PRO A 81 1.61 7.43 -9.61
N TRP A 82 0.34 7.21 -9.95
CA TRP A 82 -0.13 5.95 -10.51
C TRP A 82 0.37 5.71 -11.93
N ASN A 83 0.46 6.77 -12.73
CA ASN A 83 1.04 6.69 -14.05
C ASN A 83 2.56 6.43 -14.00
N VAL A 84 3.25 7.04 -13.02
CA VAL A 84 4.68 6.76 -12.75
C VAL A 84 4.87 5.31 -12.36
N PHE A 85 4.00 4.76 -11.51
CA PHE A 85 4.03 3.36 -11.09
C PHE A 85 3.86 2.41 -12.28
N ASP A 86 2.86 2.65 -13.16
CA ASP A 86 2.66 1.88 -14.39
C ASP A 86 3.88 1.93 -15.32
N PHE A 87 4.45 3.12 -15.48
CA PHE A 87 5.64 3.33 -16.30
C PHE A 87 6.84 2.56 -15.76
N LEU A 88 7.11 2.62 -14.45
CA LEU A 88 8.24 1.92 -13.83
C LEU A 88 8.12 0.41 -13.99
N ILE A 89 6.93 -0.16 -13.81
CA ILE A 89 6.70 -1.60 -14.00
C ILE A 89 7.04 -2.03 -15.43
N VAL A 90 6.56 -1.29 -16.43
CA VAL A 90 6.83 -1.63 -17.84
C VAL A 90 8.29 -1.39 -18.19
N ALA A 91 8.91 -0.32 -17.69
CA ALA A 91 10.33 -0.04 -17.90
C ALA A 91 11.21 -1.17 -17.36
N ILE A 92 10.92 -1.69 -16.16
CA ILE A 92 11.62 -2.85 -15.59
C ILE A 92 11.46 -4.08 -16.50
N CYS A 93 10.26 -4.31 -17.06
CA CYS A 93 10.01 -5.44 -17.95
C CYS A 93 10.73 -5.33 -19.31
N LEU A 94 11.10 -4.12 -19.74
CA LEU A 94 11.78 -3.85 -21.01
C LEU A 94 13.30 -3.97 -20.91
N ILE A 95 13.89 -4.07 -19.72
CA ILE A 95 15.35 -4.19 -19.58
C ILE A 95 15.81 -5.50 -20.24
N PRO A 96 16.68 -5.43 -21.27
CA PRO A 96 17.21 -6.62 -21.93
C PRO A 96 18.18 -7.36 -21.01
N LEU A 97 17.93 -8.65 -20.79
CA LEU A 97 18.62 -9.45 -19.77
C LEU A 97 19.60 -10.43 -20.42
N ASN A 98 20.43 -9.95 -21.30
CA ASN A 98 21.27 -10.83 -22.13
C ASN A 98 22.47 -11.26 -21.37
N ASP A 99 22.89 -11.47 -20.33
CA ASP A 99 24.14 -12.01 -19.74
C ASP A 99 24.50 -11.52 -18.32
N THR A 100 23.56 -11.42 -17.41
CA THR A 100 23.93 -11.02 -16.07
C THR A 100 23.59 -12.07 -15.00
N HIS A 101 24.42 -12.17 -13.95
CA HIS A 101 24.16 -12.92 -12.71
C HIS A 101 22.81 -12.59 -12.08
N TYR A 102 22.19 -11.48 -12.47
CA TYR A 102 20.89 -10.99 -11.97
C TYR A 102 19.67 -11.50 -12.75
N PHE A 103 19.85 -12.42 -13.71
CA PHE A 103 18.74 -12.95 -14.53
C PHE A 103 17.56 -13.48 -13.70
N ALA A 104 17.84 -14.14 -12.58
CA ALA A 104 16.80 -14.64 -11.68
C ALA A 104 16.00 -13.52 -11.02
N VAL A 105 16.66 -12.45 -10.57
CA VAL A 105 16.02 -11.30 -9.91
C VAL A 105 15.07 -10.58 -10.87
N PHE A 106 15.52 -10.31 -12.09
CA PHE A 106 14.68 -9.63 -13.09
C PHE A 106 13.51 -10.49 -13.55
N ARG A 107 13.65 -11.81 -13.57
CA ARG A 107 12.52 -12.72 -13.81
C ARG A 107 11.46 -12.57 -12.72
N ILE A 108 11.87 -12.46 -11.45
CA ILE A 108 10.97 -12.21 -10.32
C ILE A 108 10.32 -10.83 -10.46
N LEU A 109 11.07 -9.79 -10.85
CA LEU A 109 10.53 -8.44 -11.01
C LEU A 109 9.42 -8.35 -12.07
N ARG A 110 9.35 -9.26 -13.05
CA ARG A 110 8.24 -9.34 -13.99
C ARG A 110 6.89 -9.60 -13.31
N ILE A 111 6.90 -10.24 -12.10
CA ILE A 111 5.69 -10.46 -11.32
C ILE A 111 5.05 -9.13 -10.92
N LEU A 112 5.84 -8.05 -10.77
CA LEU A 112 5.34 -6.72 -10.40
C LEU A 112 4.28 -6.18 -11.38
N ARG A 113 4.25 -6.66 -12.63
CA ARG A 113 3.22 -6.24 -13.59
C ARG A 113 1.80 -6.59 -13.15
N ILE A 114 1.60 -7.58 -12.27
CA ILE A 114 0.30 -7.91 -11.69
C ILE A 114 -0.23 -6.74 -10.84
N PHE A 115 0.66 -5.99 -10.18
CA PHE A 115 0.26 -4.83 -9.38
C PHE A 115 -0.37 -3.70 -10.21
N ARG A 116 -0.24 -3.71 -11.55
CA ARG A 116 -0.98 -2.81 -12.44
C ARG A 116 -2.50 -2.97 -12.32
N MET A 117 -2.99 -4.11 -11.78
CA MET A 117 -4.41 -4.25 -11.45
C MET A 117 -4.89 -3.16 -10.48
N ILE A 118 -4.01 -2.67 -9.59
CA ILE A 118 -4.34 -1.61 -8.64
C ILE A 118 -4.69 -0.30 -9.38
N THR A 119 -3.94 0.02 -10.44
CA THR A 119 -4.15 1.25 -11.21
C THR A 119 -5.42 1.20 -12.07
N VAL A 120 -5.79 0.02 -12.54
CA VAL A 120 -6.99 -0.19 -13.39
C VAL A 120 -8.28 -0.17 -12.56
N PHE A 121 -8.25 -0.68 -11.30
CA PHE A 121 -9.43 -0.70 -10.44
C PHE A 121 -9.50 0.54 -9.53
N PRO A 122 -10.47 1.47 -9.74
CA PRO A 122 -10.57 2.69 -8.93
C PRO A 122 -10.74 2.40 -7.43
N LYS A 123 -11.47 1.33 -7.06
CA LYS A 123 -11.66 0.94 -5.66
C LYS A 123 -10.34 0.47 -5.01
N LEU A 124 -9.53 -0.34 -5.72
CA LEU A 124 -8.23 -0.76 -5.22
C LEU A 124 -7.26 0.42 -5.11
N ARG A 125 -7.23 1.29 -6.12
CA ARG A 125 -6.45 2.52 -6.11
C ARG A 125 -6.79 3.40 -4.90
N LEU A 126 -8.07 3.52 -4.55
CA LEU A 126 -8.50 4.30 -3.39
C LEU A 126 -8.02 3.67 -2.09
N ILE A 127 -8.18 2.35 -1.92
CA ILE A 127 -7.72 1.63 -0.72
C ILE A 127 -6.20 1.76 -0.56
N VAL A 128 -5.43 1.50 -1.62
CA VAL A 128 -3.96 1.59 -1.57
C VAL A 128 -3.51 3.03 -1.34
N SER A 129 -4.17 4.03 -1.95
CA SER A 129 -3.88 5.45 -1.69
C SER A 129 -4.12 5.83 -0.23
N ALA A 130 -5.19 5.33 0.39
CA ALA A 130 -5.47 5.57 1.81
C ALA A 130 -4.39 4.94 2.70
N LEU A 131 -3.99 3.69 2.40
CA LEU A 131 -2.90 3.02 3.12
C LEU A 131 -1.57 3.78 2.99
N LEU A 132 -1.18 4.18 1.77
CA LEU A 132 0.05 4.93 1.56
C LEU A 132 0.06 6.30 2.25
N LYS A 133 -1.10 6.97 2.30
CA LYS A 133 -1.25 8.25 3.02
C LYS A 133 -1.09 8.11 4.54
N SER A 134 -1.36 6.94 5.11
CA SER A 134 -1.19 6.69 6.54
C SER A 134 0.27 6.43 6.95
N ILE A 135 1.15 6.02 6.01
CA ILE A 135 2.56 5.71 6.30
C ILE A 135 3.33 6.88 6.95
N PRO A 136 3.24 8.13 6.47
CA PRO A 136 3.97 9.24 7.07
C PRO A 136 3.63 9.48 8.54
N SER A 137 2.36 9.29 8.92
CA SER A 137 1.93 9.45 10.32
C SER A 137 2.49 8.36 11.23
N MET A 138 2.84 7.19 10.68
CA MET A 138 3.44 6.07 11.40
C MET A 138 4.98 6.16 11.45
N GLY A 139 5.61 7.07 10.70
CA GLY A 139 7.05 7.12 10.52
C GLY A 139 7.83 7.21 11.84
N TYR A 140 7.39 8.03 12.78
CA TYR A 140 8.03 8.14 14.10
C TYR A 140 7.94 6.86 14.93
N VAL A 141 6.84 6.13 14.83
CA VAL A 141 6.66 4.86 15.55
C VAL A 141 7.54 3.77 14.95
N ILE A 142 7.60 3.70 13.61
CA ILE A 142 8.50 2.78 12.90
C ILE A 142 9.96 3.06 13.27
N MET A 143 10.35 4.34 13.36
CA MET A 143 11.68 4.74 13.80
C MET A 143 11.96 4.30 15.25
N LEU A 144 10.98 4.47 16.15
CA LEU A 144 11.11 4.05 17.55
C LEU A 144 11.27 2.53 17.67
N ILE A 145 10.46 1.76 16.94
CA ILE A 145 10.60 0.28 16.85
C ILE A 145 11.98 -0.07 16.28
N GLY A 146 12.43 0.61 15.23
CA GLY A 146 13.76 0.38 14.63
C GLY A 146 14.91 0.60 15.62
N ILE A 147 14.84 1.65 16.44
CA ILE A 147 15.81 1.91 17.50
C ILE A 147 15.77 0.81 18.58
N LEU A 148 14.56 0.40 18.97
CA LEU A 148 14.38 -0.71 19.93
C LEU A 148 15.06 -1.99 19.41
N PHE A 149 14.75 -2.38 18.17
CA PHE A 149 15.37 -3.54 17.52
C PHE A 149 16.89 -3.44 17.49
N TYR A 150 17.42 -2.29 17.08
CA TYR A 150 18.86 -2.08 16.96
C TYR A 150 19.58 -2.23 18.29
N VAL A 151 19.06 -1.59 19.35
CA VAL A 151 19.66 -1.68 20.70
C VAL A 151 19.61 -3.11 21.23
N TYR A 152 18.43 -3.77 21.14
CA TYR A 152 18.32 -5.14 21.62
C TYR A 152 19.12 -6.13 20.76
N ALA A 153 19.21 -5.92 19.44
CA ALA A 153 20.04 -6.76 18.58
C ALA A 153 21.51 -6.69 18.97
N ILE A 154 22.05 -5.49 19.20
CA ILE A 154 23.43 -5.33 19.65
C ILE A 154 23.65 -6.03 20.99
N VAL A 155 22.78 -5.79 21.98
CA VAL A 155 22.85 -6.47 23.27
C VAL A 155 22.79 -7.97 23.13
N GLY A 156 21.87 -8.47 22.28
CA GLY A 156 21.70 -9.90 21.98
C GLY A 156 22.95 -10.53 21.40
N VAL A 157 23.60 -9.88 20.42
CA VAL A 157 24.87 -10.36 19.84
C VAL A 157 25.97 -10.43 20.89
N PHE A 158 26.13 -9.42 21.74
CA PHE A 158 27.16 -9.43 22.75
C PHE A 158 26.91 -10.44 23.88
N VAL A 159 25.66 -10.65 24.27
CA VAL A 159 25.31 -11.52 25.39
C VAL A 159 25.17 -13.00 24.95
N PHE A 160 24.56 -13.23 23.81
CA PHE A 160 24.18 -14.59 23.36
C PHE A 160 24.97 -15.09 22.15
N GLY A 161 25.63 -14.21 21.38
CA GLY A 161 26.27 -14.57 20.12
C GLY A 161 27.33 -15.65 20.22
N GLY A 162 28.08 -15.71 21.35
CA GLY A 162 29.04 -16.78 21.58
C GLY A 162 28.43 -18.15 21.89
N ALA A 163 27.24 -18.17 22.51
CA ALA A 163 26.55 -19.41 22.90
C ALA A 163 25.57 -19.88 21.82
N ASP A 164 24.99 -18.94 21.06
CA ASP A 164 23.99 -19.21 20.02
C ASP A 164 24.28 -18.38 18.75
N PRO A 165 25.25 -18.77 17.96
CA PRO A 165 25.56 -18.09 16.71
C PRO A 165 24.43 -18.14 15.68
N LEU A 166 23.52 -19.11 15.78
CA LEU A 166 22.39 -19.29 14.86
C LEU A 166 21.38 -18.13 14.97
N HIS A 167 21.13 -17.68 16.21
CA HIS A 167 20.14 -16.64 16.48
C HIS A 167 20.76 -15.25 16.70
N PHE A 168 22.00 -15.19 17.24
CA PHE A 168 22.66 -13.96 17.65
C PHE A 168 24.11 -13.86 17.19
N GLY A 169 24.54 -14.62 16.16
CA GLY A 169 25.92 -14.63 15.66
C GLY A 169 26.37 -13.29 15.09
N ASP A 170 25.47 -12.54 14.50
CA ASP A 170 25.68 -11.18 14.00
C ASP A 170 24.41 -10.36 14.09
N LEU A 171 24.52 -9.08 13.70
CA LEU A 171 23.39 -8.14 13.74
C LEU A 171 22.20 -8.60 12.87
N HIS A 172 22.46 -9.21 11.71
CA HIS A 172 21.43 -9.67 10.81
C HIS A 172 20.62 -10.84 11.43
N HIS A 173 21.33 -11.84 11.99
CA HIS A 173 20.69 -12.96 12.69
C HIS A 173 19.89 -12.47 13.90
N ALA A 174 20.44 -11.53 14.68
CA ALA A 174 19.75 -10.94 15.82
C ALA A 174 18.46 -10.18 15.39
N PHE A 175 18.48 -9.43 14.30
CA PHE A 175 17.27 -8.76 13.78
C PHE A 175 16.18 -9.75 13.39
N VAL A 176 16.52 -10.81 12.65
CA VAL A 176 15.57 -11.85 12.25
C VAL A 176 15.00 -12.56 13.48
N THR A 177 15.84 -12.86 14.47
CA THR A 177 15.43 -13.49 15.73
C THR A 177 14.49 -12.59 16.53
N LEU A 178 14.83 -11.32 16.70
CA LEU A 178 13.98 -10.36 17.40
C LEU A 178 12.66 -10.11 16.68
N PHE A 179 12.65 -10.17 15.34
CA PHE A 179 11.41 -10.09 14.59
C PHE A 179 10.48 -11.27 14.93
N LYS A 180 11.00 -12.50 15.00
CA LYS A 180 10.23 -13.68 15.45
C LYS A 180 9.73 -13.49 16.88
N VAL A 181 10.59 -13.01 17.77
CA VAL A 181 10.23 -12.76 19.18
C VAL A 181 9.13 -11.71 19.29
N LEU A 182 9.19 -10.62 18.51
CA LEU A 182 8.15 -9.57 18.51
C LEU A 182 6.80 -10.09 18.01
N THR A 183 6.82 -10.98 17.01
CA THR A 183 5.61 -11.66 16.50
C THR A 183 5.15 -12.79 17.39
N LEU A 184 5.81 -13.02 18.51
CA LEU A 184 5.56 -14.09 19.48
C LEU A 184 5.73 -15.50 18.90
N GLU A 185 6.48 -15.63 17.80
CA GLU A 185 6.74 -16.90 17.15
C GLU A 185 7.99 -17.57 17.74
N GLY A 186 7.82 -18.74 18.39
CA GLY A 186 8.91 -19.56 18.90
C GLY A 186 9.82 -18.88 19.94
N TRP A 187 9.42 -17.74 20.52
CA TRP A 187 10.24 -16.98 21.44
C TRP A 187 10.59 -17.77 22.72
N THR A 188 9.70 -18.63 23.17
CA THR A 188 9.90 -19.49 24.34
C THR A 188 11.02 -20.51 24.09
N ASP A 189 11.08 -21.08 22.89
CA ASP A 189 12.10 -22.07 22.53
C ASP A 189 13.48 -21.40 22.43
N ILE A 190 13.55 -20.22 21.80
CA ILE A 190 14.77 -19.41 21.72
C ILE A 190 15.23 -19.02 23.12
N MET A 191 14.32 -18.55 23.97
CA MET A 191 14.61 -18.18 25.36
C MET A 191 15.09 -19.39 26.18
N ASN A 192 14.41 -20.55 26.06
CA ASN A 192 14.74 -21.76 26.78
C ASN A 192 16.14 -22.30 26.42
N THR A 193 16.59 -22.12 25.20
CA THR A 193 17.96 -22.47 24.77
C THR A 193 19.00 -21.76 25.63
N HIS A 194 18.69 -20.57 26.15
CA HIS A 194 19.61 -19.77 26.96
C HIS A 194 19.35 -19.87 28.47
N ILE A 195 18.14 -20.24 28.89
CA ILE A 195 17.79 -20.44 30.31
C ILE A 195 18.23 -21.82 30.79
N LEU A 196 18.03 -22.84 29.94
CA LEU A 196 18.23 -24.23 30.29
C LEU A 196 19.60 -24.68 29.80
N GLY A 197 20.52 -24.98 30.72
CA GLY A 197 21.77 -25.65 30.40
C GLY A 197 21.58 -27.16 30.21
N ALA A 198 22.43 -27.78 29.40
CA ALA A 198 22.52 -29.24 29.30
C ALA A 198 23.10 -29.78 30.61
N GLY A 199 22.25 -30.22 31.51
CA GLY A 199 22.66 -31.00 32.69
C GLY A 199 23.22 -32.34 32.27
N GLY A 200 24.33 -32.75 32.83
CA GLY A 200 25.07 -33.98 32.48
C GLY A 200 24.30 -35.32 32.55
N ASN A 201 23.05 -35.32 32.97
CA ASN A 201 22.16 -36.48 33.03
C ASN A 201 20.83 -36.31 32.28
N GLY A 202 20.79 -35.38 31.29
CA GLY A 202 19.56 -35.13 30.54
C GLY A 202 18.50 -34.32 31.31
N SER A 203 18.78 -33.87 32.52
CA SER A 203 17.93 -32.96 33.29
C SER A 203 18.23 -31.52 32.89
N GLN A 204 17.24 -30.83 32.38
CA GLN A 204 17.33 -29.38 32.11
C GLN A 204 17.33 -28.66 33.47
N GLN A 205 18.42 -27.94 33.76
CA GLN A 205 18.52 -27.08 34.94
C GLN A 205 18.55 -25.62 34.52
N ILE A 206 17.85 -24.77 35.25
CA ILE A 206 17.90 -23.29 35.03
C ILE A 206 19.29 -22.82 35.39
N VAL A 207 20.03 -22.37 34.38
CA VAL A 207 21.42 -21.86 34.56
C VAL A 207 21.41 -20.36 34.76
N SER A 208 20.47 -19.63 34.11
CA SER A 208 20.46 -18.17 34.19
C SER A 208 19.04 -17.63 34.02
N PHE A 209 18.71 -16.57 34.80
CA PHE A 209 17.44 -15.86 34.70
C PHE A 209 17.53 -14.63 33.75
N TRP A 210 18.72 -14.20 33.37
CA TRP A 210 18.94 -13.05 32.51
C TRP A 210 18.28 -13.13 31.13
N PRO A 211 18.28 -14.29 30.43
CA PRO A 211 17.60 -14.41 29.15
C PRO A 211 16.09 -14.11 29.26
N PHE A 212 15.45 -14.56 30.34
CA PHE A 212 14.05 -14.25 30.57
C PHE A 212 13.80 -12.73 30.65
N LEU A 213 14.61 -12.00 31.40
CA LEU A 213 14.47 -10.55 31.52
C LEU A 213 14.71 -9.84 30.18
N TYR A 214 15.68 -10.29 29.39
CA TYR A 214 15.98 -9.74 28.08
C TYR A 214 14.77 -9.92 27.14
N PHE A 215 14.29 -11.13 26.94
CA PHE A 215 13.18 -11.41 26.05
C PHE A 215 11.86 -10.81 26.54
N ALA A 216 11.56 -10.92 27.82
CA ALA A 216 10.35 -10.35 28.41
C ALA A 216 10.32 -8.84 28.29
N SER A 217 11.43 -8.14 28.58
CA SER A 217 11.50 -6.69 28.43
C SER A 217 11.34 -6.25 26.98
N PHE A 218 11.93 -6.96 26.03
CA PHE A 218 11.77 -6.69 24.61
C PHE A 218 10.32 -6.83 24.16
N ILE A 219 9.66 -7.93 24.56
CA ILE A 219 8.26 -8.18 24.22
C ILE A 219 7.34 -7.11 24.84
N ILE A 220 7.51 -6.80 26.11
CA ILE A 220 6.67 -5.81 26.81
C ILE A 220 6.81 -4.43 26.17
N VAL A 221 8.04 -3.97 25.95
CA VAL A 221 8.30 -2.65 25.35
C VAL A 221 7.82 -2.63 23.89
N GLY A 222 8.11 -3.67 23.13
CA GLY A 222 7.65 -3.80 21.73
C GLY A 222 6.13 -3.83 21.62
N ALA A 223 5.46 -4.62 22.46
CA ALA A 223 4.01 -4.70 22.50
C ALA A 223 3.40 -3.33 22.89
N MET A 224 3.97 -2.63 23.87
CA MET A 224 3.51 -1.30 24.27
C MET A 224 3.62 -0.30 23.12
N ILE A 225 4.73 -0.31 22.36
CA ILE A 225 4.89 0.57 21.20
C ILE A 225 3.86 0.24 20.11
N ILE A 226 3.66 -1.05 19.81
CA ILE A 226 2.67 -1.49 18.81
C ILE A 226 1.25 -1.11 19.25
N MET A 227 0.87 -1.33 20.50
CA MET A 227 -0.44 -0.93 21.02
C MET A 227 -0.67 0.58 20.93
N ASN A 228 0.34 1.38 21.27
CA ASN A 228 0.27 2.84 21.11
C ASN A 228 0.12 3.25 19.64
N LEU A 229 0.74 2.51 18.71
CA LEU A 229 0.54 2.72 17.26
C LEU A 229 -0.92 2.45 16.87
N PHE A 230 -1.51 1.32 17.30
CA PHE A 230 -2.90 1.00 17.03
C PHE A 230 -3.84 2.09 17.56
N ILE A 231 -3.65 2.52 18.80
CA ILE A 231 -4.44 3.59 19.41
C ILE A 231 -4.30 4.88 18.60
N GLY A 232 -3.07 5.26 18.21
CA GLY A 232 -2.81 6.46 17.41
C GLY A 232 -3.49 6.42 16.05
N VAL A 233 -3.47 5.28 15.36
CA VAL A 233 -4.16 5.09 14.06
C VAL A 233 -5.67 5.19 14.21
N ILE A 234 -6.24 4.54 15.23
CA ILE A 234 -7.69 4.58 15.49
C ILE A 234 -8.12 6.02 15.83
N MET A 235 -7.39 6.72 16.69
CA MET A 235 -7.70 8.11 17.06
C MET A 235 -7.64 9.04 15.83
N ASN A 236 -6.62 8.92 14.99
CA ASN A 236 -6.53 9.73 13.77
C ASN A 236 -7.70 9.46 12.81
N SER A 237 -8.11 8.20 12.66
CA SER A 237 -9.26 7.84 11.82
C SER A 237 -10.57 8.37 12.39
N MET A 238 -10.74 8.36 13.72
CA MET A 238 -11.90 8.94 14.40
C MET A 238 -11.95 10.46 14.24
N ASP A 239 -10.80 11.14 14.40
CA ASP A 239 -10.71 12.59 14.22
C ASP A 239 -11.06 13.02 12.79
N GLU A 240 -10.60 12.26 11.79
CA GLU A 240 -10.92 12.53 10.39
C GLU A 240 -12.43 12.35 10.12
N SER A 241 -13.03 11.26 10.63
CA SER A 241 -14.46 11.01 10.52
C SER A 241 -15.30 12.07 11.25
N GLN A 242 -14.87 12.53 12.44
CA GLN A 242 -15.55 13.60 13.16
C GLN A 242 -15.49 14.94 12.41
N LYS A 243 -14.34 15.27 11.80
CA LYS A 243 -14.20 16.47 10.97
C LYS A 243 -15.11 16.44 9.75
N GLU A 244 -15.21 15.27 9.10
CA GLU A 244 -16.09 15.07 7.96
C GLU A 244 -17.56 15.23 8.34
N LEU A 245 -17.99 14.57 9.43
CA LEU A 245 -19.33 14.71 9.96
C LEU A 245 -19.66 16.17 10.36
N THR A 246 -18.72 16.87 10.99
CA THR A 246 -18.89 18.28 11.36
C THR A 246 -19.04 19.17 10.14
N ARG A 247 -18.30 18.89 9.05
CA ARG A 247 -18.46 19.62 7.78
C ARG A 247 -19.84 19.39 7.18
N GLU A 248 -20.29 18.14 7.10
CA GLU A 248 -21.60 17.80 6.58
C GLU A 248 -22.73 18.46 7.39
N LEU A 249 -22.64 18.43 8.73
CA LEU A 249 -23.59 19.10 9.60
C LEU A 249 -23.63 20.63 9.40
N ASN A 250 -22.46 21.24 9.20
CA ASN A 250 -22.39 22.68 8.93
C ASN A 250 -22.99 23.02 7.56
N GLU A 251 -22.71 22.22 6.52
CA GLU A 251 -23.30 22.41 5.20
C GLU A 251 -24.84 22.27 5.23
N MET A 252 -25.36 21.31 5.99
CA MET A 252 -26.82 21.16 6.18
C MET A 252 -27.42 22.38 6.89
N LYS A 253 -26.78 22.88 7.93
CA LYS A 253 -27.23 24.10 8.65
C LYS A 253 -27.23 25.34 7.73
N TYR A 254 -26.21 25.49 6.87
CA TYR A 254 -26.19 26.59 5.91
C TYR A 254 -27.34 26.51 4.89
N LYS A 255 -27.62 25.30 4.39
CA LYS A 255 -28.75 25.09 3.46
C LYS A 255 -30.11 25.34 4.15
N GLU A 256 -30.27 24.93 5.39
CA GLU A 256 -31.49 25.16 6.19
C GLU A 256 -31.70 26.65 6.43
N LYS A 257 -30.63 27.39 6.76
CA LYS A 257 -30.69 28.83 6.97
C LYS A 257 -31.10 29.59 5.71
N ASP A 258 -30.45 29.25 4.56
CA ASP A 258 -30.75 29.83 3.26
C ASP A 258 -32.23 29.57 2.85
N THR A 259 -32.71 28.36 3.11
CA THR A 259 -34.11 27.97 2.88
C THR A 259 -35.06 28.79 3.76
N ASN A 260 -34.77 28.98 5.05
CA ASN A 260 -35.60 29.77 5.95
C ASN A 260 -35.63 31.25 5.58
N GLU A 261 -34.50 31.83 5.16
CA GLU A 261 -34.45 33.20 4.64
C GLU A 261 -35.31 33.36 3.38
N LEU A 262 -35.29 32.38 2.47
CA LEU A 262 -36.13 32.36 1.28
C LEU A 262 -37.62 32.30 1.65
N TYR A 263 -38.00 31.44 2.59
CA TYR A 263 -39.41 31.37 3.09
C TYR A 263 -39.86 32.67 3.69
N THR A 264 -39.04 33.32 4.48
CA THR A 264 -39.36 34.62 5.08
C THR A 264 -39.58 35.70 4.03
N HIS A 265 -38.74 35.72 3.01
CA HIS A 265 -38.90 36.65 1.88
C HIS A 265 -40.16 36.38 1.06
N ILE A 266 -40.54 35.13 0.82
CA ILE A 266 -41.76 34.76 0.09
C ILE A 266 -42.98 35.19 0.90
N ILE A 267 -43.02 34.96 2.20
CA ILE A 267 -44.11 35.36 3.09
C ILE A 267 -44.30 36.87 3.06
N SER A 268 -43.21 37.66 3.21
CA SER A 268 -43.30 39.12 3.16
C SER A 268 -43.87 39.64 1.82
N ARG A 269 -43.50 38.98 0.71
CA ARG A 269 -43.98 39.35 -0.61
C ARG A 269 -45.45 38.98 -0.83
N LEU A 270 -45.91 37.89 -0.25
CA LEU A 270 -47.33 37.51 -0.23
C LEU A 270 -48.16 38.50 0.58
N ASP A 271 -47.68 38.97 1.71
CA ASP A 271 -48.37 39.97 2.54
C ASP A 271 -48.49 41.31 1.79
N GLU A 272 -47.42 41.78 1.15
CA GLU A 272 -47.46 42.98 0.29
C GLU A 272 -48.53 42.86 -0.82
N LEU A 273 -48.55 41.74 -1.55
CA LEU A 273 -49.52 41.48 -2.61
C LEU A 273 -50.96 41.45 -2.08
N ASN A 274 -51.16 40.87 -0.90
CA ASN A 274 -52.48 40.81 -0.25
C ASN A 274 -52.99 42.17 0.14
N ASP A 275 -52.11 43.05 0.61
CA ASP A 275 -52.45 44.44 0.94
C ASP A 275 -52.72 45.31 -0.30
N GLU A 276 -51.97 45.09 -1.40
CA GLU A 276 -52.28 45.71 -2.69
C GLU A 276 -53.66 45.29 -3.22
N ILE A 277 -53.98 43.97 -3.16
CA ILE A 277 -55.32 43.47 -3.55
C ILE A 277 -56.43 44.06 -2.69
N LYS A 278 -56.24 44.20 -1.37
CA LYS A 278 -57.19 44.83 -0.48
C LYS A 278 -57.38 46.34 -0.83
N SER A 279 -56.34 47.03 -1.22
CA SER A 279 -56.39 48.42 -1.65
C SER A 279 -57.18 48.60 -2.95
N LEU A 280 -57.00 47.69 -3.93
CA LEU A 280 -57.72 47.67 -5.20
C LEU A 280 -59.18 47.32 -5.05
N LYS A 281 -59.59 46.54 -4.05
CA LYS A 281 -60.99 46.22 -3.74
C LYS A 281 -61.76 47.37 -3.05
N LYS A 282 -61.06 48.36 -2.55
CA LYS A 282 -61.62 49.50 -1.82
C LYS A 282 -61.89 50.74 -2.72
N ASN A 283 -61.35 50.74 -3.96
CA ASN A 283 -61.62 51.67 -5.01
C ASN A 283 -62.63 51.07 -6.01
#